data_d602cc2d385dbd91ea40ac8bdb713090
#
_entry.id   d602cc2d385dbd91ea40ac8bdb713090
#
_cell.length_a   1.000
_cell.length_b   1.000
_cell.length_c   1.000
_cell.angle_alpha   90.00
_cell.angle_beta   90.00
_cell.angle_gamma   90.00
#
_symmetry.space_group_name_H-M   'P 1'
#
loop_
_entity.id
_entity.type
_entity.pdbx_description
1 polymer ?
#
loop_
_entity_poly.entity_id
_entity_poly.type
_entity_poly.pdbx_seq_one_letter_code
_entity_poly.pdbx_strand_id
1 'polypeptide(L)'
;MSAAGSLALPAASQSTATTENAANPVQRIEESSNGMVEIDIPQSLMYQIMRDDYDRRSNEDRVQIRPGINKLQGYRVQVFGDGSNQRTLEARAKARSNAIIAKFPKYRGQVYSFSSAPNWYTRVGNFRTQEDAAAALAELKRAFPSFSNEMRVVRSQIIVIGR
;
A
#
# COMPACT_ATOMS: atom_id res chain seq x y z
N MET A 1 -51.02 -48.40 21.47
CA MET A 1 -49.59 -48.70 21.73
C MET A 1 -48.75 -47.57 21.16
N SER A 2 -48.23 -46.74 22.04
CA SER A 2 -47.47 -45.52 21.75
C SER A 2 -46.01 -45.83 21.56
N ALA A 3 -45.40 -45.17 20.58
CA ALA A 3 -43.94 -45.00 20.57
C ALA A 3 -43.64 -43.54 20.18
N ALA A 4 -43.29 -42.78 21.17
CA ALA A 4 -42.77 -41.43 21.02
C ALA A 4 -41.29 -41.50 20.65
N GLY A 5 -40.94 -41.07 19.46
CA GLY A 5 -39.54 -40.87 19.02
C GLY A 5 -39.17 -39.41 19.25
N SER A 6 -38.34 -39.19 20.26
CA SER A 6 -37.73 -37.88 20.55
C SER A 6 -36.57 -37.66 19.60
N LEU A 7 -36.73 -36.71 18.67
CA LEU A 7 -35.64 -36.23 17.82
C LEU A 7 -34.92 -35.09 18.55
N ALA A 8 -33.74 -35.38 19.06
CA ALA A 8 -32.82 -34.38 19.54
C ALA A 8 -32.17 -33.65 18.35
N LEU A 9 -32.40 -32.36 18.25
CA LEU A 9 -31.65 -31.46 17.33
C LEU A 9 -30.24 -31.27 17.82
N PRO A 10 -29.23 -31.37 16.94
CA PRO A 10 -27.90 -31.01 17.32
C PRO A 10 -27.78 -29.48 17.45
N ALA A 11 -27.25 -29.04 18.54
CA ALA A 11 -26.90 -27.67 18.79
C ALA A 11 -25.94 -27.16 17.67
N ALA A 12 -26.36 -26.15 16.96
CA ALA A 12 -25.52 -25.43 16.04
C ALA A 12 -24.39 -24.77 16.85
N SER A 13 -23.18 -25.27 16.70
CA SER A 13 -21.97 -24.59 17.12
C SER A 13 -21.86 -23.30 16.32
N GLN A 14 -22.16 -22.20 16.96
CA GLN A 14 -21.82 -20.88 16.43
C GLN A 14 -20.31 -20.79 16.39
N SER A 15 -19.73 -20.97 15.22
CA SER A 15 -18.39 -20.58 14.92
C SER A 15 -18.36 -19.05 15.01
N THR A 16 -17.89 -18.53 16.11
CA THR A 16 -17.42 -17.16 16.21
C THR A 16 -16.20 -17.07 15.31
N ALA A 17 -16.41 -16.70 14.06
CA ALA A 17 -15.34 -16.34 13.13
C ALA A 17 -14.67 -15.09 13.71
N THR A 18 -13.58 -15.32 14.36
CA THR A 18 -12.74 -14.35 15.03
C THR A 18 -12.15 -13.41 13.98
N THR A 19 -12.51 -12.16 14.09
CA THR A 19 -11.95 -11.01 13.35
C THR A 19 -10.48 -10.74 13.71
N GLU A 20 -9.79 -11.67 14.34
CA GLU A 20 -8.40 -11.52 14.83
C GLU A 20 -7.31 -11.89 13.83
N ASN A 21 -7.66 -12.42 12.66
CA ASN A 21 -6.65 -13.02 11.77
C ASN A 21 -6.00 -12.08 10.75
N ALA A 22 -6.24 -10.77 10.85
CA ALA A 22 -5.66 -9.80 9.91
C ALA A 22 -4.34 -9.17 10.41
N ALA A 23 -3.87 -9.48 11.60
CA ALA A 23 -2.96 -8.59 12.32
C ALA A 23 -1.53 -9.11 12.53
N ASN A 24 -1.22 -10.39 12.36
CA ASN A 24 0.11 -10.89 12.68
C ASN A 24 1.05 -10.92 11.44
N PRO A 25 2.03 -10.00 11.35
CA PRO A 25 2.93 -9.95 10.20
C PRO A 25 3.82 -11.20 10.07
N VAL A 26 4.10 -11.88 11.16
CA VAL A 26 4.91 -13.12 11.18
C VAL A 26 4.14 -14.26 10.57
N GLN A 27 2.90 -14.49 10.99
CA GLN A 27 2.04 -15.50 10.37
C GLN A 27 1.88 -15.32 8.86
N ARG A 28 1.75 -14.08 8.42
CA ARG A 28 1.64 -13.77 6.99
C ARG A 28 2.90 -14.15 6.20
N ILE A 29 4.08 -14.01 6.80
CA ILE A 29 5.36 -14.40 6.17
C ILE A 29 5.47 -15.94 6.17
N GLU A 30 5.15 -16.59 7.26
CA GLU A 30 5.15 -18.06 7.37
C GLU A 30 4.17 -18.70 6.38
N GLU A 31 2.95 -18.18 6.28
CA GLU A 31 1.94 -18.62 5.32
C GLU A 31 2.39 -18.38 3.86
N SER A 32 2.98 -17.23 3.57
CA SER A 32 3.45 -16.90 2.23
C SER A 32 4.68 -17.71 1.79
N SER A 33 5.44 -18.25 2.75
CA SER A 33 6.61 -19.10 2.50
C SER A 33 6.29 -20.58 2.40
N ASN A 34 4.99 -20.98 2.48
CA ASN A 34 4.56 -22.39 2.52
C ASN A 34 5.28 -23.23 3.59
N GLY A 35 5.57 -22.63 4.74
CA GLY A 35 6.25 -23.32 5.84
C GLY A 35 7.75 -23.49 5.68
N MET A 36 8.38 -22.87 4.67
CA MET A 36 9.84 -22.91 4.50
C MET A 36 10.57 -21.94 5.45
N VAL A 37 9.87 -20.98 6.02
CA VAL A 37 10.43 -20.01 6.95
C VAL A 37 9.63 -20.08 8.24
N GLU A 38 10.29 -20.47 9.32
CA GLU A 38 9.79 -20.39 10.68
C GLU A 38 10.48 -19.20 11.34
N ILE A 39 9.68 -18.29 11.91
CA ILE A 39 10.19 -17.08 12.53
C ILE A 39 9.90 -17.13 14.02
N ASP A 40 10.92 -17.40 14.80
CA ASP A 40 10.85 -17.35 16.26
C ASP A 40 11.17 -15.94 16.76
N ILE A 41 10.12 -15.23 17.22
CA ILE A 41 10.26 -13.89 17.77
C ILE A 41 9.83 -13.90 19.25
N PRO A 42 10.63 -13.32 20.16
CA PRO A 42 10.22 -13.12 21.53
C PRO A 42 8.86 -12.39 21.63
N GLN A 43 7.98 -12.87 22.50
CA GLN A 43 6.62 -12.32 22.65
C GLN A 43 6.61 -10.80 22.91
N SER A 44 7.61 -10.29 23.64
CA SER A 44 7.76 -8.85 23.88
C SER A 44 7.98 -8.03 22.61
N LEU A 45 8.75 -8.58 21.67
CA LEU A 45 9.00 -7.94 20.38
C LEU A 45 7.77 -8.02 19.48
N MET A 46 7.05 -9.14 19.52
CA MET A 46 5.78 -9.30 18.82
C MET A 46 4.76 -8.24 19.25
N TYR A 47 4.62 -7.99 20.56
CA TYR A 47 3.74 -6.95 21.08
C TYR A 47 4.16 -5.54 20.62
N GLN A 48 5.46 -5.26 20.51
CA GLN A 48 5.93 -3.98 19.98
C GLN A 48 5.58 -3.81 18.49
N ILE A 49 5.82 -4.83 17.68
CA ILE A 49 5.51 -4.80 16.23
C ILE A 49 4.01 -4.59 16.01
N MET A 50 3.16 -5.33 16.73
CA MET A 50 1.70 -5.20 16.62
C MET A 50 1.20 -3.85 17.12
N ARG A 51 1.77 -3.31 18.19
CA ARG A 51 1.42 -1.98 18.72
C ARG A 51 1.82 -0.87 17.75
N ASP A 52 3.01 -0.95 17.18
CA ASP A 52 3.49 0.06 16.21
C ASP A 52 2.66 0.06 14.94
N ASP A 53 2.19 -1.10 14.49
CA ASP A 53 1.27 -1.19 13.34
C ASP A 53 -0.12 -0.65 13.68
N TYR A 54 -0.63 -0.92 14.88
CA TYR A 54 -1.91 -0.38 15.35
C TYR A 54 -1.86 1.14 15.49
N ASP A 55 -0.81 1.66 16.13
CA ASP A 55 -0.61 3.10 16.30
C ASP A 55 -0.42 3.81 14.96
N ARG A 56 0.25 3.18 14.01
CA ARG A 56 0.43 3.70 12.65
C ARG A 56 -0.90 3.80 11.91
N ARG A 57 -1.72 2.74 11.91
CA ARG A 57 -3.06 2.72 11.31
C ARG A 57 -3.99 3.73 11.97
N SER A 58 -3.99 3.78 13.31
CA SER A 58 -4.84 4.72 14.06
C SER A 58 -4.47 6.19 13.84
N ASN A 59 -3.19 6.48 13.57
CA ASN A 59 -2.75 7.84 13.23
C ASN A 59 -3.08 8.23 11.77
N GLU A 60 -3.05 7.28 10.84
CA GLU A 60 -3.46 7.53 9.45
C GLU A 60 -4.96 7.90 9.39
N ASP A 61 -5.80 7.29 10.21
CA ASP A 61 -7.24 7.60 10.29
C ASP A 61 -7.56 8.89 11.08
N ARG A 62 -6.66 9.34 11.95
CA ARG A 62 -6.89 10.52 12.82
C ARG A 62 -6.51 11.86 12.18
N VAL A 63 -5.88 11.85 11.02
CA VAL A 63 -5.50 13.09 10.36
C VAL A 63 -6.76 13.85 9.89
N GLN A 64 -7.11 14.93 10.58
CA GLN A 64 -8.21 15.79 10.19
C GLN A 64 -7.86 16.53 8.90
N ILE A 65 -8.61 16.24 7.85
CA ILE A 65 -8.53 16.97 6.60
C ILE A 65 -9.35 18.25 6.77
N ARG A 66 -8.68 19.41 6.69
CA ARG A 66 -9.31 20.72 6.71
C ARG A 66 -9.72 21.13 5.30
N PRO A 67 -10.74 22.01 5.14
CA PRO A 67 -11.02 22.61 3.84
C PRO A 67 -9.76 23.26 3.24
N GLY A 68 -9.53 23.02 1.93
CA GLY A 68 -8.35 23.51 1.23
C GLY A 68 -7.24 22.48 1.06
N ILE A 69 -6.01 22.95 0.92
CA ILE A 69 -4.84 22.12 0.63
C ILE A 69 -4.22 21.60 1.93
N ASN A 70 -4.19 20.29 2.07
CA ASN A 70 -3.56 19.60 3.17
C ASN A 70 -2.30 18.87 2.69
N LYS A 71 -1.20 18.99 3.44
CA LYS A 71 0.04 18.24 3.21
C LYS A 71 0.15 17.15 4.28
N LEU A 72 0.08 15.90 3.87
CA LEU A 72 0.06 14.74 4.75
C LEU A 72 1.19 13.77 4.40
N GLN A 73 1.56 12.93 5.35
CA GLN A 73 2.35 11.75 5.03
C GLN A 73 1.44 10.72 4.35
N GLY A 74 1.91 10.13 3.27
CA GLY A 74 1.19 9.13 2.50
C GLY A 74 2.12 8.43 1.53
N TYR A 75 1.56 7.99 0.40
CA TYR A 75 2.27 7.15 -0.55
C TYR A 75 2.15 7.68 -1.97
N ARG A 76 3.18 7.44 -2.77
CA ARG A 76 3.21 7.68 -4.21
C ARG A 76 3.81 6.49 -4.93
N VAL A 77 3.50 6.33 -6.20
CA VAL A 77 4.19 5.36 -7.05
C VAL A 77 5.35 6.06 -7.74
N GLN A 78 6.57 5.64 -7.44
CA GLN A 78 7.76 6.08 -8.16
C GLN A 78 7.86 5.28 -9.45
N VAL A 79 7.86 5.96 -10.59
CA VAL A 79 7.91 5.37 -11.94
C VAL A 79 9.23 5.64 -12.65
N PHE A 80 10.05 6.51 -12.07
CA PHE A 80 11.40 6.80 -12.52
C PHE A 80 12.27 7.21 -11.33
N GLY A 81 13.50 6.75 -11.32
CA GLY A 81 14.52 7.15 -10.34
C GLY A 81 15.89 6.71 -10.82
N ASP A 82 16.67 7.65 -11.30
CA ASP A 82 18.02 7.39 -11.85
C ASP A 82 18.93 8.58 -11.61
N GLY A 83 20.22 8.31 -11.43
CA GLY A 83 21.31 9.27 -11.24
C GLY A 83 22.49 9.05 -12.17
N SER A 84 22.42 8.07 -13.07
CA SER A 84 23.60 7.59 -13.82
C SER A 84 24.07 8.50 -14.95
N ASN A 85 23.16 9.21 -15.63
CA ASN A 85 23.48 10.07 -16.77
C ASN A 85 22.76 11.41 -16.68
N GLN A 86 23.36 12.37 -16.03
CA GLN A 86 22.75 13.64 -15.69
C GLN A 86 22.23 14.46 -16.89
N ARG A 87 22.84 14.33 -18.07
CA ARG A 87 22.43 15.10 -19.26
C ARG A 87 21.05 14.72 -19.79
N THR A 88 20.61 13.49 -19.55
CA THR A 88 19.34 12.97 -20.08
C THR A 88 18.29 12.71 -19.02
N LEU A 89 18.64 12.79 -17.74
CA LEU A 89 17.75 12.43 -16.63
C LEU A 89 16.47 13.24 -16.59
N GLU A 90 16.56 14.54 -16.76
CA GLU A 90 15.38 15.42 -16.81
C GLU A 90 14.45 15.07 -17.96
N ALA A 91 15.00 14.91 -19.15
CA ALA A 91 14.21 14.54 -20.33
C ALA A 91 13.52 13.18 -20.17
N ARG A 92 14.24 12.19 -19.60
CA ARG A 92 13.69 10.85 -19.29
C ARG A 92 12.59 10.92 -18.25
N ALA A 93 12.79 11.68 -17.16
CA ALA A 93 11.79 11.89 -16.13
C ALA A 93 10.52 12.56 -16.69
N LYS A 94 10.66 13.58 -17.53
CA LYS A 94 9.55 14.25 -18.20
C LYS A 94 8.84 13.33 -19.19
N ALA A 95 9.58 12.53 -19.95
CA ALA A 95 9.01 11.56 -20.89
C ALA A 95 8.15 10.51 -20.14
N ARG A 96 8.61 10.00 -18.98
CA ARG A 96 7.81 9.13 -18.11
C ARG A 96 6.53 9.81 -17.64
N SER A 97 6.64 11.06 -17.18
CA SER A 97 5.49 11.86 -16.76
C SER A 97 4.45 11.99 -17.87
N ASN A 98 4.88 12.38 -19.06
CA ASN A 98 4.00 12.56 -20.22
C ASN A 98 3.32 11.25 -20.63
N ALA A 99 4.05 10.13 -20.65
CA ALA A 99 3.50 8.82 -20.97
C ALA A 99 2.41 8.40 -19.98
N ILE A 100 2.62 8.64 -18.68
CA ILE A 100 1.63 8.35 -17.64
C ILE A 100 0.37 9.21 -17.82
N ILE A 101 0.51 10.51 -18.02
CA ILE A 101 -0.61 11.44 -18.17
C ILE A 101 -1.40 11.13 -19.45
N ALA A 102 -0.72 10.76 -20.53
CA ALA A 102 -1.37 10.40 -21.79
C ALA A 102 -2.23 9.14 -21.65
N LYS A 103 -1.73 8.12 -20.96
CA LYS A 103 -2.45 6.83 -20.78
C LYS A 103 -3.46 6.87 -19.65
N PHE A 104 -3.19 7.64 -18.60
CA PHE A 104 -4.03 7.79 -17.41
C PHE A 104 -4.33 9.26 -17.11
N PRO A 105 -5.28 9.88 -17.81
CA PRO A 105 -5.64 11.29 -17.59
C PRO A 105 -6.07 11.61 -16.15
N LYS A 106 -6.53 10.60 -15.40
CA LYS A 106 -6.88 10.73 -13.96
C LYS A 106 -5.72 11.22 -13.09
N TYR A 107 -4.47 11.01 -13.52
CA TYR A 107 -3.28 11.48 -12.79
C TYR A 107 -2.79 12.85 -13.24
N ARG A 108 -3.52 13.55 -14.13
CA ARG A 108 -3.16 14.93 -14.51
C ARG A 108 -3.13 15.84 -13.27
N GLY A 109 -2.03 16.56 -13.08
CA GLY A 109 -1.80 17.34 -11.86
C GLY A 109 -1.32 16.54 -10.63
N GLN A 110 -1.17 15.23 -10.77
CA GLN A 110 -0.67 14.34 -9.71
C GLN A 110 0.58 13.56 -10.14
N VAL A 111 1.27 14.02 -11.18
CA VAL A 111 2.56 13.48 -11.60
C VAL A 111 3.62 14.53 -11.32
N TYR A 112 4.62 14.16 -10.54
CA TYR A 112 5.65 15.05 -10.02
C TYR A 112 7.02 14.59 -10.49
N SER A 113 7.67 15.38 -11.34
CA SER A 113 9.06 15.17 -11.74
C SER A 113 9.94 16.20 -11.05
N PHE A 114 10.97 15.75 -10.35
CA PHE A 114 11.87 16.61 -9.59
C PHE A 114 13.27 16.03 -9.48
N SER A 115 14.24 16.91 -9.26
CA SER A 115 15.63 16.57 -8.97
C SER A 115 15.88 16.52 -7.47
N SER A 116 16.62 15.49 -7.07
CA SER A 116 17.30 15.43 -5.77
C SER A 116 18.70 14.88 -6.05
N ALA A 117 19.64 15.81 -6.21
CA ALA A 117 20.97 15.51 -6.73
C ALA A 117 21.65 14.31 -6.04
N PRO A 118 22.25 13.40 -6.80
CA PRO A 118 22.46 13.41 -8.26
C PRO A 118 21.28 12.87 -9.07
N ASN A 119 20.17 12.49 -8.43
CA ASN A 119 19.08 11.73 -9.04
C ASN A 119 17.93 12.62 -9.52
N TRP A 120 17.22 12.13 -10.54
CA TRP A 120 15.90 12.59 -10.94
C TRP A 120 14.85 11.55 -10.65
N TYR A 121 13.68 12.01 -10.24
CA TYR A 121 12.54 11.16 -9.88
C TYR A 121 11.27 11.60 -10.60
N THR A 122 10.42 10.62 -10.93
CA THR A 122 9.03 10.87 -11.29
C THR A 122 8.15 10.02 -10.38
N ARG A 123 7.23 10.68 -9.67
CA ARG A 123 6.28 10.06 -8.74
C ARG A 123 4.85 10.40 -9.14
N VAL A 124 3.95 9.44 -8.98
CA VAL A 124 2.55 9.50 -9.43
C VAL A 124 1.61 9.29 -8.25
N GLY A 125 0.55 10.08 -8.22
CA GLY A 125 -0.56 9.95 -7.28
C GLY A 125 -0.31 10.60 -5.93
N ASN A 126 -1.38 10.68 -5.15
CA ASN A 126 -1.41 11.12 -3.76
C ASN A 126 -2.29 10.12 -2.99
N PHE A 127 -1.70 9.00 -2.58
CA PHE A 127 -2.43 7.90 -1.93
C PHE A 127 -2.28 8.03 -0.41
N ARG A 128 -3.39 7.90 0.31
CA ARG A 128 -3.38 7.94 1.78
C ARG A 128 -2.93 6.62 2.36
N THR A 129 -3.28 5.51 1.70
CA THR A 129 -2.95 4.16 2.16
C THR A 129 -1.92 3.49 1.25
N GLN A 130 -1.22 2.52 1.79
CA GLN A 130 -0.28 1.71 1.02
C GLN A 130 -1.02 0.81 0.03
N GLU A 131 -2.20 0.33 0.40
CA GLU A 131 -3.07 -0.52 -0.42
C GLU A 131 -3.49 0.20 -1.71
N ASP A 132 -3.95 1.45 -1.60
CA ASP A 132 -4.31 2.26 -2.77
C ASP A 132 -3.11 2.50 -3.69
N ALA A 133 -1.95 2.78 -3.11
CA ALA A 133 -0.72 2.94 -3.88
C ALA A 133 -0.28 1.64 -4.56
N ALA A 134 -0.45 0.48 -3.89
CA ALA A 134 -0.13 -0.83 -4.45
C ALA A 134 -1.08 -1.20 -5.60
N ALA A 135 -2.37 -0.91 -5.47
CA ALA A 135 -3.35 -1.10 -6.54
C ALA A 135 -3.00 -0.25 -7.78
N ALA A 136 -2.65 1.02 -7.57
CA ALA A 136 -2.20 1.92 -8.63
C ALA A 136 -0.89 1.45 -9.25
N LEU A 137 0.07 0.94 -8.46
CA LEU A 137 1.31 0.34 -8.95
C LEU A 137 1.02 -0.84 -9.88
N ALA A 138 0.11 -1.74 -9.49
CA ALA A 138 -0.26 -2.90 -10.31
C ALA A 138 -0.89 -2.48 -11.64
N GLU A 139 -1.73 -1.44 -11.64
CA GLU A 139 -2.32 -0.86 -12.85
C GLU A 139 -1.25 -0.28 -13.78
N LEU A 140 -0.33 0.52 -13.22
CA LEU A 140 0.75 1.13 -13.97
C LEU A 140 1.74 0.11 -14.55
N LYS A 141 2.10 -0.93 -13.79
CA LYS A 141 2.98 -2.01 -14.27
C LYS A 141 2.39 -2.76 -15.45
N ARG A 142 1.08 -3.06 -15.42
CA ARG A 142 0.38 -3.70 -16.55
C ARG A 142 0.38 -2.81 -17.79
N ALA A 143 0.23 -1.52 -17.61
CA ALA A 143 0.16 -0.56 -18.70
C ALA A 143 1.52 -0.26 -19.34
N PHE A 144 2.61 -0.39 -18.58
CA PHE A 144 3.97 -0.04 -18.99
C PHE A 144 4.97 -1.15 -18.66
N PRO A 145 4.88 -2.32 -19.33
CA PRO A 145 5.77 -3.44 -19.02
C PRO A 145 7.25 -3.12 -19.25
N SER A 146 7.58 -2.23 -20.18
CA SER A 146 8.98 -1.87 -20.53
C SER A 146 9.78 -1.25 -19.38
N PHE A 147 9.14 -0.66 -18.39
CA PHE A 147 9.79 -0.10 -17.20
C PHE A 147 9.09 -0.45 -15.88
N SER A 148 8.31 -1.51 -15.90
CA SER A 148 7.59 -1.99 -14.72
C SER A 148 8.50 -2.35 -13.54
N ASN A 149 9.71 -2.84 -13.82
CA ASN A 149 10.70 -3.22 -12.80
C ASN A 149 11.28 -2.01 -12.04
N GLU A 150 11.24 -0.82 -12.63
CA GLU A 150 11.68 0.42 -11.98
C GLU A 150 10.62 0.98 -11.02
N MET A 151 9.37 0.51 -11.15
CA MET A 151 8.23 1.04 -10.40
C MET A 151 8.13 0.45 -8.99
N ARG A 152 7.91 1.32 -8.01
CA ARG A 152 7.70 0.93 -6.61
C ARG A 152 6.84 1.94 -5.86
N VAL A 153 6.19 1.49 -4.79
CA VAL A 153 5.55 2.37 -3.82
C VAL A 153 6.62 3.02 -2.94
N VAL A 154 6.50 4.31 -2.69
CA VAL A 154 7.38 5.08 -1.80
C VAL A 154 6.56 5.93 -0.83
N ARG A 155 6.99 6.03 0.42
CA ARG A 155 6.46 7.04 1.35
C ARG A 155 6.84 8.43 0.87
N SER A 156 5.90 9.36 0.95
CA SER A 156 6.11 10.73 0.47
C SER A 156 5.11 11.65 1.12
N GLN A 157 5.44 12.93 1.21
CA GLN A 157 4.45 13.94 1.49
C GLN A 157 3.48 14.03 0.29
N ILE A 158 2.20 13.90 0.56
CA ILE A 158 1.12 13.98 -0.42
C ILE A 158 0.30 15.24 -0.24
N ILE A 159 -0.45 15.60 -1.28
CA ILE A 159 -1.39 16.71 -1.27
C ILE A 159 -2.80 16.14 -1.31
N VAL A 160 -3.62 16.53 -0.34
CA VAL A 160 -5.03 16.15 -0.26
C VAL A 160 -5.86 17.42 -0.20
N ILE A 161 -6.85 17.53 -1.08
CA ILE A 161 -7.78 18.65 -1.10
C ILE A 161 -9.01 18.28 -0.28
N GLY A 162 -9.21 18.98 0.84
CA GLY A 162 -10.43 18.88 1.64
C GLY A 162 -11.54 19.74 1.01
N ARG A 163 -12.73 19.18 1.03
CA ARG A 163 -13.98 19.86 0.61
C ARG A 163 -14.75 20.35 1.82
#